data_ffea3fba6154ea7155c1c1e15488301e
#
_entry.id   ffea3fba6154ea7155c1c1e15488301e
#
_cell.length_a   1.000
_cell.length_b   1.000
_cell.length_c   1.000
_cell.angle_alpha   90.00
_cell.angle_beta   90.00
_cell.angle_gamma   90.00
#
_symmetry.space_group_name_H-M   'P 1'
#
loop_
_entity.id
_entity.type
_entity.pdbx_description
1 polymer ?
#
loop_
_entity_poly.entity_id
_entity_poly.type
_entity_poly.pdbx_seq_one_letter_code
_entity_poly.pdbx_strand_id
1 'polypeptide(L)'
;MALPDITATGNLAADPELKFFNDGNSVANFRIGCGARKKNRETGQWEDAGTTWLTCVARDGLAENIVTKFAKGQKIFVKGQLKQREYEKDGQKRTVFEVNVFEAAEPINRFSDVDGAQKQQVWQTGQPQQSFQSSEAPF
;
A
#
# COMPACT_ATOMS: atom_id res chain seq x y z
N MET A 1 17.30 1.09 -21.92
CA MET A 1 15.86 0.88 -21.69
C MET A 1 15.58 0.69 -20.23
N ALA A 2 14.48 1.23 -19.78
CA ALA A 2 14.07 1.14 -18.39
C ALA A 2 12.79 0.32 -18.27
N LEU A 3 12.58 -0.28 -17.10
CA LEU A 3 11.34 -0.97 -16.80
C LEU A 3 10.21 0.05 -16.68
N PRO A 4 8.97 -0.34 -16.99
CA PRO A 4 7.86 0.58 -16.86
C PRO A 4 7.62 0.96 -15.41
N ASP A 5 7.30 2.22 -15.20
CA ASP A 5 6.90 2.72 -13.89
C ASP A 5 5.46 2.34 -13.61
N ILE A 6 5.19 2.04 -12.36
CA ILE A 6 3.84 1.68 -11.94
C ILE A 6 3.54 2.28 -10.58
N THR A 7 2.32 2.74 -10.42
CA THR A 7 1.77 3.08 -9.11
C THR A 7 0.54 2.21 -8.89
N ALA A 8 0.36 1.76 -7.66
CA ALA A 8 -0.78 0.91 -7.34
C ALA A 8 -1.21 1.15 -5.91
N THR A 9 -2.50 1.03 -5.68
CA THR A 9 -3.08 1.07 -4.34
C THR A 9 -3.87 -0.20 -4.15
N GLY A 10 -3.62 -0.91 -3.08
CA GLY A 10 -4.32 -2.15 -2.79
C GLY A 10 -4.26 -2.49 -1.32
N ASN A 11 -4.87 -3.61 -0.98
CA ASN A 11 -4.85 -4.09 0.39
C ASN A 11 -3.89 -5.26 0.51
N LEU A 12 -3.14 -5.28 1.60
CA LEU A 12 -2.20 -6.37 1.87
C LEU A 12 -2.94 -7.68 2.09
N ALA A 13 -2.53 -8.70 1.35
CA ALA A 13 -3.14 -10.03 1.45
C ALA A 13 -2.71 -10.77 2.72
N ALA A 14 -1.53 -10.42 3.22
CA ALA A 14 -0.95 -11.02 4.42
C ALA A 14 0.05 -10.02 5.00
N ASP A 15 0.57 -10.31 6.18
CA ASP A 15 1.63 -9.48 6.75
C ASP A 15 2.87 -9.52 5.84
N PRO A 16 3.54 -8.38 5.64
CA PRO A 16 4.77 -8.38 4.85
C PRO A 16 5.84 -9.26 5.52
N GLU A 17 6.56 -10.01 4.71
CA GLU A 17 7.63 -10.89 5.20
C GLU A 17 8.99 -10.24 4.97
N LEU A 18 9.78 -10.19 6.02
CA LEU A 18 11.13 -9.62 5.98
C LEU A 18 12.15 -10.75 6.01
N LYS A 19 13.09 -10.72 5.08
CA LYS A 19 14.19 -11.69 5.03
C LYS A 19 15.52 -10.95 5.01
N PHE A 20 16.47 -11.47 5.77
CA PHE A 20 17.84 -10.94 5.78
C PHE A 20 18.75 -11.90 5.03
N PHE A 21 19.67 -11.32 4.26
CA PHE A 21 20.70 -12.09 3.56
C PHE A 21 22.02 -12.03 4.33
N ASN A 22 22.96 -12.91 3.96
CA ASN A 22 24.24 -13.03 4.65
C ASN A 22 25.08 -11.74 4.62
N ASP A 23 24.85 -10.90 3.64
CA ASP A 23 25.58 -9.64 3.50
C ASP A 23 24.94 -8.48 4.28
N GLY A 24 23.92 -8.77 5.07
CA GLY A 24 23.23 -7.75 5.86
C GLY A 24 22.09 -7.04 5.14
N ASN A 25 21.90 -7.31 3.88
CA ASN A 25 20.78 -6.74 3.13
C ASN A 25 19.47 -7.41 3.51
N SER A 26 18.40 -6.68 3.40
CA SER A 26 17.06 -7.21 3.70
C SER A 26 16.11 -6.99 2.54
N VAL A 27 15.11 -7.84 2.46
CA VAL A 27 14.07 -7.79 1.43
C VAL A 27 12.73 -8.07 2.09
N ALA A 28 11.76 -7.23 1.79
CA ALA A 28 10.37 -7.49 2.18
C ALA A 28 9.57 -7.90 0.96
N ASN A 29 8.86 -8.98 1.09
CA ASN A 29 7.93 -9.46 0.09
C ASN A 29 6.52 -9.31 0.61
N PHE A 30 5.65 -8.78 -0.21
CA PHE A 30 4.24 -8.66 0.16
C PHE A 30 3.39 -8.66 -1.10
N ARG A 31 2.14 -8.99 -0.92
CA ARG A 31 1.20 -9.11 -2.01
C ARG A 31 0.02 -8.20 -1.75
N ILE A 32 -0.34 -7.44 -2.76
CA ILE A 32 -1.49 -6.52 -2.63
C ILE A 32 -2.57 -6.89 -3.62
N GLY A 33 -3.81 -6.75 -3.19
CA GLY A 33 -4.97 -6.94 -4.03
C GLY A 33 -5.56 -5.60 -4.42
N CYS A 34 -5.54 -5.33 -5.72
CA CYS A 34 -6.10 -4.10 -6.26
C CYS A 34 -7.47 -4.45 -6.84
N GLY A 35 -8.50 -4.15 -6.08
CA GLY A 35 -9.85 -4.53 -6.46
C GLY A 35 -10.54 -3.50 -7.32
N ALA A 36 -11.24 -3.97 -8.33
CA ALA A 36 -12.11 -3.14 -9.12
C ALA A 36 -13.54 -3.28 -8.60
N ARG A 37 -14.27 -2.19 -8.59
CA ARG A 37 -15.68 -2.21 -8.20
C ARG A 37 -16.51 -1.62 -9.31
N LYS A 38 -17.67 -2.20 -9.50
CA LYS A 38 -18.60 -1.80 -10.54
C LYS A 38 -19.96 -1.57 -9.93
N LYS A 39 -20.62 -0.51 -10.36
CA LYS A 39 -21.97 -0.25 -9.90
C LYS A 39 -22.97 -1.05 -10.72
N ASN A 40 -23.80 -1.82 -10.05
CA ASN A 40 -24.89 -2.52 -10.70
C ASN A 40 -25.99 -1.53 -11.03
N ARG A 41 -26.26 -1.36 -12.33
CA ARG A 41 -27.24 -0.37 -12.78
C ARG A 41 -28.67 -0.75 -12.42
N GLU A 42 -28.94 -2.03 -12.21
CA GLU A 42 -30.27 -2.49 -11.85
C GLU A 42 -30.58 -2.31 -10.39
N THR A 43 -29.63 -2.64 -9.52
CA THR A 43 -29.83 -2.56 -8.07
C THR A 43 -29.26 -1.30 -7.43
N GLY A 44 -28.38 -0.59 -8.13
CA GLY A 44 -27.70 0.56 -7.60
C GLY A 44 -26.58 0.25 -6.62
N GLN A 45 -26.31 -1.02 -6.39
CA GLN A 45 -25.31 -1.44 -5.44
C GLN A 45 -23.95 -1.64 -6.10
N TRP A 46 -22.90 -1.48 -5.30
CA TRP A 46 -21.53 -1.70 -5.75
C TRP A 46 -21.15 -3.17 -5.60
N GLU A 47 -20.56 -3.71 -6.64
CA GLU A 47 -20.16 -5.11 -6.68
C GLU A 47 -18.68 -5.23 -7.01
N ASP A 48 -18.08 -6.34 -6.62
CA ASP A 48 -16.70 -6.63 -7.00
C ASP A 48 -16.65 -6.98 -8.49
N ALA A 49 -15.73 -6.33 -9.20
CA ALA A 49 -15.52 -6.57 -10.63
C ALA A 49 -14.18 -7.25 -10.90
N GLY A 50 -13.59 -7.88 -9.87
CA GLY A 50 -12.34 -8.60 -9.99
C GLY A 50 -11.24 -7.98 -9.17
N THR A 51 -10.19 -8.74 -8.94
CA THR A 51 -9.04 -8.30 -8.17
C THR A 51 -7.77 -8.61 -8.95
N THR A 52 -6.91 -7.61 -9.09
CA THR A 52 -5.59 -7.80 -9.65
C THR A 52 -4.60 -7.94 -8.50
N TRP A 53 -3.89 -9.04 -8.50
CA TRP A 53 -2.90 -9.32 -7.46
C TRP A 53 -1.52 -8.95 -7.94
N LEU A 54 -0.82 -8.16 -7.14
CA LEU A 54 0.53 -7.74 -7.44
C LEU A 54 1.48 -8.21 -6.35
N THR A 55 2.58 -8.81 -6.74
CA THR A 55 3.65 -9.17 -5.82
C THR A 55 4.61 -7.99 -5.76
N CYS A 56 4.90 -7.53 -4.55
CA CYS A 56 5.75 -6.38 -4.34
C CYS A 56 7.00 -6.77 -3.59
N VAL A 57 8.11 -6.17 -3.97
CA VAL A 57 9.42 -6.43 -3.36
C VAL A 57 10.02 -5.08 -2.98
N ALA A 58 10.38 -4.92 -1.71
CA ALA A 58 11.09 -3.74 -1.22
C ALA A 58 12.41 -4.18 -0.61
N ARG A 59 13.38 -3.29 -0.58
CA ARG A 59 14.73 -3.64 -0.11
C ARG A 59 15.20 -2.72 1.00
N ASP A 60 16.03 -3.28 1.86
CA ASP A 60 16.80 -2.57 2.90
C ASP A 60 15.91 -1.72 3.82
N GLY A 61 16.24 -0.46 4.00
CA GLY A 61 15.48 0.41 4.92
C GLY A 61 14.00 0.52 4.60
N LEU A 62 13.66 0.55 3.31
CA LEU A 62 12.26 0.58 2.89
C LEU A 62 11.55 -0.72 3.30
N ALA A 63 12.22 -1.86 3.13
CA ALA A 63 11.69 -3.16 3.54
C ALA A 63 11.37 -3.19 5.04
N GLU A 64 12.31 -2.74 5.84
CA GLU A 64 12.13 -2.73 7.29
C GLU A 64 11.01 -1.80 7.71
N ASN A 65 10.93 -0.64 7.08
CA ASN A 65 9.86 0.33 7.37
C ASN A 65 8.48 -0.20 7.00
N ILE A 66 8.37 -0.88 5.87
CA ILE A 66 7.09 -1.46 5.44
C ILE A 66 6.64 -2.54 6.41
N VAL A 67 7.54 -3.44 6.80
CA VAL A 67 7.19 -4.51 7.73
C VAL A 67 6.78 -3.95 9.09
N THR A 68 7.38 -2.86 9.50
CA THR A 68 7.06 -2.23 10.79
C THR A 68 5.71 -1.51 10.75
N LYS A 69 5.39 -0.88 9.64
CA LYS A 69 4.22 0.01 9.57
C LYS A 69 2.95 -0.61 9.02
N PHE A 70 3.07 -1.68 8.24
CA PHE A 70 1.93 -2.25 7.56
C PHE A 70 1.68 -3.70 8.00
N ALA A 71 0.41 -4.07 8.02
CA ALA A 71 -0.01 -5.41 8.38
C ALA A 71 -1.10 -5.88 7.42
N LYS A 72 -1.44 -7.16 7.52
CA LYS A 72 -2.49 -7.77 6.71
C LYS A 72 -3.76 -6.94 6.73
N GLY A 73 -4.33 -6.74 5.57
CA GLY A 73 -5.60 -6.05 5.42
C GLY A 73 -5.49 -4.54 5.27
N GLN A 74 -4.35 -3.96 5.59
CA GLN A 74 -4.18 -2.52 5.46
C GLN A 74 -4.02 -2.10 4.01
N LYS A 75 -4.47 -0.90 3.72
CA LYS A 75 -4.32 -0.31 2.39
C LYS A 75 -2.95 0.34 2.27
N ILE A 76 -2.29 0.08 1.17
CA ILE A 76 -0.96 0.62 0.90
C ILE A 76 -0.90 1.16 -0.53
N PHE A 77 -0.25 2.30 -0.68
CA PHE A 77 0.11 2.84 -1.98
C PHE A 77 1.57 2.50 -2.24
N VAL A 78 1.86 1.97 -3.41
CA VAL A 78 3.24 1.67 -3.81
C VAL A 78 3.56 2.33 -5.13
N LYS A 79 4.80 2.73 -5.26
CA LYS A 79 5.36 3.29 -6.48
C LYS A 79 6.67 2.58 -6.77
N GLY A 80 6.84 2.15 -7.99
CA GLY A 80 8.04 1.44 -8.37
C GLY A 80 8.06 1.07 -9.83
N GLN A 81 8.78 0.01 -10.13
CA GLN A 81 8.90 -0.48 -11.50
C GLN A 81 8.34 -1.89 -11.62
N LEU A 82 7.64 -2.11 -12.70
CA LEU A 82 7.06 -3.41 -12.99
C LEU A 82 8.09 -4.28 -13.70
N LYS A 83 8.30 -5.47 -13.18
CA LYS A 83 9.25 -6.43 -13.73
C LYS A 83 8.57 -7.76 -13.95
N GLN A 84 8.78 -8.34 -15.12
CA GLN A 84 8.32 -9.68 -15.43
C GLN A 84 9.41 -10.66 -15.04
N ARG A 85 9.04 -11.70 -14.31
CA ARG A 85 9.96 -12.75 -13.91
C ARG A 85 9.39 -14.11 -14.33
N GLU A 86 10.25 -14.95 -14.91
CA GLU A 86 9.87 -16.29 -15.25
C GLU A 86 10.48 -17.28 -14.27
N TYR A 87 9.73 -18.31 -13.94
CA TYR A 87 10.22 -19.39 -13.09
C TYR A 87 9.60 -20.71 -13.54
N GLU A 88 10.23 -21.81 -13.17
CA GLU A 88 9.70 -23.13 -13.44
C GLU A 88 9.10 -23.73 -12.19
N LYS A 89 7.91 -24.31 -12.35
CA LYS A 89 7.27 -25.06 -11.28
C LYS A 89 6.64 -26.29 -11.91
N ASP A 90 7.00 -27.46 -11.41
CA ASP A 90 6.51 -28.74 -11.89
C ASP A 90 6.73 -28.95 -13.39
N GLY A 91 7.91 -28.51 -13.88
CA GLY A 91 8.26 -28.63 -15.28
C GLY A 91 7.61 -27.64 -16.21
N GLN A 92 6.82 -26.72 -15.69
CA GLN A 92 6.14 -25.69 -16.48
C GLN A 92 6.72 -24.32 -16.21
N LYS A 93 6.91 -23.57 -17.29
CA LYS A 93 7.33 -22.18 -17.17
C LYS A 93 6.14 -21.32 -16.75
N ARG A 94 6.36 -20.53 -15.73
CA ARG A 94 5.34 -19.60 -15.25
C ARG A 94 5.90 -18.20 -15.23
N THR A 95 5.03 -17.24 -15.51
CA THR A 95 5.39 -15.84 -15.52
C THR A 95 4.69 -15.15 -14.36
N VAL A 96 5.43 -14.33 -13.64
CA VAL A 96 4.87 -13.51 -12.57
C VAL A 96 5.34 -12.09 -12.77
N PHE A 97 4.46 -11.14 -12.46
CA PHE A 97 4.80 -9.74 -12.48
C PHE A 97 5.06 -9.27 -11.06
N GLU A 98 6.20 -8.63 -10.88
CA GLU A 98 6.62 -8.10 -9.59
C GLU A 98 6.79 -6.59 -9.68
N VAL A 99 6.50 -5.92 -8.60
CA VAL A 99 6.75 -4.48 -8.49
C VAL A 99 7.98 -4.29 -7.61
N ASN A 100 9.04 -3.74 -8.17
CA ASN A 100 10.18 -3.30 -7.37
C ASN A 100 9.79 -1.96 -6.76
N VAL A 101 9.49 -1.96 -5.47
CA VAL A 101 8.96 -0.79 -4.80
C VAL A 101 10.08 0.17 -4.45
N PHE A 102 9.92 1.42 -4.82
CA PHE A 102 10.85 2.49 -4.45
C PHE A 102 10.30 3.34 -3.33
N GLU A 103 8.98 3.41 -3.22
CA GLU A 103 8.31 4.28 -2.26
C GLU A 103 6.97 3.68 -1.92
N ALA A 104 6.59 3.79 -0.67
CA ALA A 104 5.30 3.31 -0.20
C ALA A 104 4.70 4.35 0.73
N ALA A 105 3.38 4.39 0.75
CA ALA A 105 2.66 5.34 1.59
C ALA A 105 1.32 4.76 2.02
N GLU A 106 0.80 5.30 3.08
CA GLU A 106 -0.56 4.99 3.50
C GLU A 106 -1.49 5.98 2.80
N PRO A 107 -2.39 5.50 1.94
CA PRO A 107 -3.26 6.41 1.20
C PRO A 107 -4.28 7.07 2.11
N ILE A 108 -4.43 8.37 1.95
CA ILE A 108 -5.39 9.16 2.70
C ILE A 108 -6.39 9.74 1.71
N ASN A 109 -7.65 9.42 1.89
CA ASN A 109 -8.72 9.98 1.06
C ASN A 109 -9.93 10.28 1.96
N ARG A 110 -11.00 10.77 1.38
CA ARG A 110 -12.15 11.17 2.18
C ARG A 110 -12.85 10.01 2.89
N PHE A 111 -12.53 8.78 2.50
CA PHE A 111 -13.05 7.58 3.13
C PHE A 111 -12.02 6.87 3.99
N SER A 112 -10.84 7.48 4.15
CA SER A 112 -9.80 6.86 4.96
C SER A 112 -10.25 6.85 6.41
N ASP A 113 -10.06 5.71 7.01
CA ASP A 113 -10.46 5.50 8.36
C ASP A 113 -9.58 6.21 9.31
N VAL A 114 -9.90 7.42 9.53
CA VAL A 114 -9.65 7.89 10.88
C VAL A 114 -10.93 7.55 11.61
N ASP A 115 -10.80 6.69 12.58
CA ASP A 115 -11.84 6.38 13.53
C ASP A 115 -12.47 7.68 13.98
N GLY A 116 -13.78 7.75 14.06
CA GLY A 116 -14.47 8.96 14.46
C GLY A 116 -13.96 9.54 15.76
N ALA A 117 -13.60 8.69 16.70
CA ALA A 117 -13.02 9.13 17.97
C ALA A 117 -11.66 9.79 17.80
N GLN A 118 -10.82 9.24 16.95
CA GLN A 118 -9.52 9.84 16.67
C GLN A 118 -9.67 11.19 15.97
N LYS A 119 -10.61 11.28 15.08
CA LYS A 119 -10.88 12.54 14.39
C LYS A 119 -11.33 13.61 15.36
N GLN A 120 -12.18 13.27 16.29
CA GLN A 120 -12.61 14.20 17.33
C GLN A 120 -11.46 14.64 18.22
N GLN A 121 -10.58 13.73 18.58
CA GLN A 121 -9.41 14.08 19.37
C GLN A 121 -8.51 15.08 18.67
N VAL A 122 -8.29 14.86 17.39
CA VAL A 122 -7.46 15.77 16.59
C VAL A 122 -8.06 17.17 16.59
N TRP A 123 -9.37 17.28 16.39
CA TRP A 123 -10.05 18.56 16.40
C TRP A 123 -9.96 19.22 17.78
N GLN A 124 -10.15 18.46 18.83
CA GLN A 124 -10.10 18.98 20.18
C GLN A 124 -8.70 19.44 20.60
N THR A 125 -7.69 18.70 20.19
CA THR A 125 -6.33 19.08 20.53
C THR A 125 -5.78 20.18 19.64
N GLY A 126 -6.30 20.31 18.43
CA GLY A 126 -5.87 21.34 17.50
C GLY A 126 -6.42 22.70 17.80
N GLN A 127 -7.40 22.77 18.64
CA GLN A 127 -8.06 23.99 18.91
C GLN A 127 -7.51 24.82 19.98
N PRO A 128 -6.81 24.71 20.66
CA PRO A 128 -6.35 25.70 21.55
C PRO A 128 -5.24 26.39 20.96
N GLN A 129 -5.55 26.33 20.33
CA GLN A 129 -4.73 26.51 20.11
C GLN A 129 -4.79 27.33 19.64
N GLN A 130 -5.42 27.39 19.57
CA GLN A 130 -5.42 27.91 19.26
C GLN A 130 -4.96 28.53 19.38
N SER A 131 -4.77 28.71 19.46
CA SER A 131 -4.32 29.11 19.43
C SER A 131 -3.73 29.50 18.68
N PHE A 132 -3.60 29.51 18.14
CA PHE A 132 -3.18 29.64 17.43
C PHE A 132 -3.49 30.36 16.94
N GLN A 133 -4.06 30.58 17.11
CA GLN A 133 -4.32 31.07 16.90
C GLN A 133 -4.26 31.75 16.62
N SER A 134 -4.55 32.02 16.51
CA SER A 134 -4.48 32.52 16.24
C SER A 134 -3.90 33.09 15.75
N SER A 135 -3.80 33.25 15.46
CA SER A 135 -3.24 33.51 15.02
C SER A 135 -2.47 33.43 14.46
N GLU A 136 -2.25 33.25 14.16
CA GLU A 136 -1.65 32.90 13.63
C GLU A 136 -1.74 32.28 12.83
N ALA A 137 -2.18 32.10 12.51
CA ALA A 137 -2.30 31.33 11.89
C ALA A 137 -2.49 31.37 10.95
N PRO A 138 -2.48 31.22 10.52
CA PRO A 138 -2.61 31.10 9.70
C PRO A 138 -2.66 30.70 8.83
N PHE A 139 -2.73 30.35 8.36
CA PHE A 139 -2.73 29.92 7.65
C PHE A 139 -3.09 30.13 7.17
#